data_933b4eb6df065ff6acc3ed521a253223
#
_entry.id   933b4eb6df065ff6acc3ed521a253223
#
_cell.length_a   1.000
_cell.length_b   1.000
_cell.length_c   1.000
_cell.angle_alpha   90.00
_cell.angle_beta   90.00
_cell.angle_gamma   90.00
#
_symmetry.space_group_name_H-M   'P 1'
#
loop_
_entity.id
_entity.type
_entity.pdbx_description
1 polymer ?
#
loop_
_entity_poly.entity_id
_entity_poly.type
_entity_poly.pdbx_seq_one_letter_code
_entity_poly.pdbx_strand_id
1 'polypeptide(L)'
;MITFKDSIEIKAPPEKVLGWLIQRFQSKENYQAWHPEHVDIRWIKGEPLKEGSIIYAEEYLHGQLHKLKFRIIKIVRNREIEYRALFPFSLFVPGNAFIIESKGADSSVFTATSLLRAGPLFKMLGKKRMEDTKRHIKEEGENIKRALESPK
;
A
#
# COMPACT_ATOMS: atom_id res chain seq x y z
N MET A 1 17.78 8.16 -5.22
CA MET A 1 16.40 7.68 -4.96
C MET A 1 16.33 7.07 -3.58
N ILE A 2 15.26 7.36 -2.85
CA ILE A 2 15.05 6.81 -1.51
C ILE A 2 14.02 5.70 -1.60
N THR A 3 14.28 4.57 -0.91
CA THR A 3 13.33 3.47 -0.81
C THR A 3 12.77 3.43 0.61
N PHE A 4 11.45 3.54 0.72
CA PHE A 4 10.74 3.21 1.97
C PHE A 4 10.34 1.75 1.87
N LYS A 5 10.73 0.98 2.87
CA LYS A 5 10.46 -0.45 2.91
C LYS A 5 10.14 -0.86 4.33
N ASP A 6 9.02 -1.55 4.50
CA ASP A 6 8.65 -2.13 5.78
C ASP A 6 8.23 -3.59 5.57
N SER A 7 8.75 -4.46 6.39
CA SER A 7 8.44 -5.90 6.35
C SER A 7 7.92 -6.36 7.70
N ILE A 8 6.91 -7.22 7.67
CA ILE A 8 6.34 -7.80 8.89
C ILE A 8 5.97 -9.26 8.64
N GLU A 9 6.25 -10.11 9.63
CA GLU A 9 5.83 -11.51 9.58
C GLU A 9 4.38 -11.63 10.04
N ILE A 10 3.58 -12.37 9.27
CA ILE A 10 2.16 -12.60 9.54
C ILE A 10 1.93 -14.10 9.60
N LYS A 11 1.24 -14.57 10.64
CA LYS A 11 0.90 -15.98 10.83
C LYS A 11 -0.33 -16.34 9.99
N ALA A 12 -0.18 -16.25 8.69
CA ALA A 12 -1.19 -16.62 7.70
C ALA A 12 -0.48 -16.95 6.39
N PRO A 13 -1.00 -17.89 5.59
CA PRO A 13 -0.40 -18.21 4.30
C PRO A 13 -0.57 -17.05 3.30
N PRO A 14 0.28 -16.98 2.25
CA PRO A 14 0.24 -15.88 1.29
C PRO A 14 -1.12 -15.61 0.68
N GLU A 15 -1.89 -16.64 0.35
CA GLU A 15 -3.22 -16.49 -0.25
C GLU A 15 -4.21 -15.79 0.68
N LYS A 16 -4.09 -15.99 1.99
CA LYS A 16 -4.94 -15.29 2.97
C LYS A 16 -4.54 -13.84 3.12
N VAL A 17 -3.23 -13.56 3.12
CA VAL A 17 -2.72 -12.20 3.20
C VAL A 17 -3.16 -11.41 1.98
N LEU A 18 -2.94 -11.97 0.78
CA LEU A 18 -3.34 -11.30 -0.46
C LEU A 18 -4.86 -11.16 -0.57
N GLY A 19 -5.61 -12.19 -0.20
CA GLY A 19 -7.08 -12.16 -0.23
C GLY A 19 -7.63 -11.06 0.67
N TRP A 20 -7.08 -10.92 1.87
CA TRP A 20 -7.47 -9.86 2.78
C TRP A 20 -7.18 -8.49 2.17
N LEU A 21 -5.97 -8.32 1.61
CA LEU A 21 -5.53 -7.07 1.00
C LEU A 21 -6.42 -6.68 -0.19
N ILE A 22 -6.73 -7.64 -1.06
CA ILE A 22 -7.61 -7.41 -2.21
C ILE A 22 -8.97 -6.88 -1.78
N GLN A 23 -9.53 -7.43 -0.70
CA GLN A 23 -10.83 -6.98 -0.19
C GLN A 23 -10.81 -5.52 0.27
N ARG A 24 -9.65 -5.02 0.72
CA ARG A 24 -9.54 -3.61 1.14
C ARG A 24 -9.72 -2.64 -0.02
N PHE A 25 -9.49 -3.10 -1.24
CA PHE A 25 -9.63 -2.28 -2.43
C PHE A 25 -10.98 -2.46 -3.14
N GLN A 26 -11.94 -3.18 -2.53
CA GLN A 26 -13.25 -3.40 -3.14
C GLN A 26 -14.29 -2.34 -2.78
N SER A 27 -14.16 -1.70 -1.64
CA SER A 27 -15.09 -0.70 -1.18
C SER A 27 -14.43 0.35 -0.29
N LYS A 28 -15.07 1.51 -0.21
CA LYS A 28 -14.67 2.59 0.67
C LYS A 28 -14.60 2.12 2.13
N GLU A 29 -15.61 1.37 2.57
CA GLU A 29 -15.72 0.87 3.94
C GLU A 29 -14.56 -0.07 4.27
N ASN A 30 -14.23 -0.97 3.36
CA ASN A 30 -13.12 -1.90 3.55
C ASN A 30 -11.78 -1.17 3.57
N TYR A 31 -11.62 -0.16 2.73
CA TYR A 31 -10.40 0.64 2.70
C TYR A 31 -10.23 1.43 3.99
N GLN A 32 -11.30 2.02 4.50
CA GLN A 32 -11.28 2.74 5.78
C GLN A 32 -11.01 1.80 6.96
N ALA A 33 -11.50 0.56 6.90
CA ALA A 33 -11.28 -0.42 7.95
C ALA A 33 -9.80 -0.84 8.08
N TRP A 34 -9.02 -0.66 7.03
CA TRP A 34 -7.61 -1.00 7.03
C TRP A 34 -6.77 -0.02 7.84
N HIS A 35 -7.05 1.27 7.71
CA HIS A 35 -6.26 2.30 8.38
C HIS A 35 -7.11 3.56 8.60
N PRO A 36 -6.99 4.21 9.78
CA PRO A 36 -7.80 5.41 10.06
C PRO A 36 -7.50 6.60 9.15
N GLU A 37 -6.35 6.62 8.48
CA GLU A 37 -6.01 7.68 7.52
C GLU A 37 -6.56 7.43 6.11
N HIS A 38 -7.11 6.24 5.85
CA HIS A 38 -7.77 5.93 4.59
C HIS A 38 -9.17 6.54 4.54
N VAL A 39 -9.50 7.24 3.46
CA VAL A 39 -10.75 8.00 3.36
C VAL A 39 -11.68 7.45 2.28
N ASP A 40 -11.19 7.24 1.06
CA ASP A 40 -12.02 6.79 -0.05
C ASP A 40 -11.19 6.00 -1.07
N ILE A 41 -11.88 5.15 -1.80
CA ILE A 41 -11.28 4.39 -2.88
C ILE A 41 -12.31 4.11 -3.97
N ARG A 42 -11.92 4.26 -5.25
CA ARG A 42 -12.80 4.00 -6.39
C ARG A 42 -11.97 3.54 -7.59
N TRP A 43 -12.48 2.55 -8.30
CA TRP A 43 -11.90 2.13 -9.57
C TRP A 43 -12.48 3.02 -10.67
N ILE A 44 -11.63 3.85 -11.27
CA ILE A 44 -12.07 4.81 -12.30
C ILE A 44 -11.83 4.31 -13.72
N LYS A 45 -11.04 3.25 -13.89
CA LYS A 45 -10.81 2.58 -15.16
C LYS A 45 -10.52 1.11 -14.92
N GLY A 46 -11.16 0.24 -15.70
CA GLY A 46 -10.96 -1.20 -15.62
C GLY A 46 -11.60 -1.84 -14.40
N GLU A 47 -11.36 -3.13 -14.24
CA GLU A 47 -11.88 -3.91 -13.12
C GLU A 47 -10.94 -3.85 -11.92
N PRO A 48 -11.47 -4.04 -10.69
CA PRO A 48 -10.64 -4.05 -9.49
C PRO A 48 -9.46 -5.01 -9.59
N LEU A 49 -8.27 -4.47 -9.31
CA LEU A 49 -7.00 -5.22 -9.23
C LEU A 49 -6.67 -6.06 -10.45
N LYS A 50 -6.90 -5.50 -11.65
CA LYS A 50 -6.39 -6.05 -12.90
C LYS A 50 -5.29 -5.15 -13.44
N GLU A 51 -4.31 -5.75 -14.12
CA GLU A 51 -3.24 -5.00 -14.76
C GLU A 51 -3.82 -3.96 -15.73
N GLY A 52 -3.32 -2.74 -15.66
CA GLY A 52 -3.81 -1.61 -16.46
C GLY A 52 -4.96 -0.84 -15.85
N SER A 53 -5.62 -1.37 -14.82
CA SER A 53 -6.71 -0.67 -14.14
C SER A 53 -6.18 0.54 -13.36
N ILE A 54 -7.03 1.56 -13.21
CA ILE A 54 -6.67 2.78 -12.49
C ILE A 54 -7.60 2.93 -11.29
N ILE A 55 -6.99 3.09 -10.13
CA ILE A 55 -7.69 3.32 -8.88
C ILE A 55 -7.49 4.76 -8.43
N TYR A 56 -8.56 5.37 -7.92
CA TYR A 56 -8.52 6.65 -7.23
C TYR A 56 -8.59 6.38 -5.73
N ALA A 57 -7.69 7.02 -4.98
CA ALA A 57 -7.63 6.87 -3.53
C ALA A 57 -7.49 8.22 -2.84
N GLU A 58 -8.16 8.37 -1.70
CA GLU A 58 -7.99 9.52 -0.82
C GLU A 58 -7.49 9.03 0.52
N GLU A 59 -6.43 9.67 1.01
CA GLU A 59 -5.90 9.35 2.33
C GLU A 59 -5.22 10.57 2.96
N TYR A 60 -5.22 10.60 4.28
CA TYR A 60 -4.49 11.62 5.02
C TYR A 60 -3.04 11.20 5.21
N LEU A 61 -2.13 12.07 4.80
CA LEU A 61 -0.70 11.94 5.08
C LEU A 61 -0.20 13.31 5.55
N HIS A 62 0.56 13.32 6.61
CA HIS A 62 1.09 14.58 7.20
C HIS A 62 -0.02 15.55 7.60
N GLY A 63 -1.18 15.04 8.00
CA GLY A 63 -2.32 15.86 8.35
C GLY A 63 -3.04 16.53 7.18
N GLN A 64 -2.66 16.18 5.94
CA GLN A 64 -3.25 16.74 4.73
C GLN A 64 -3.94 15.65 3.92
N LEU A 65 -5.09 15.98 3.34
CA LEU A 65 -5.81 15.06 2.46
C LEU A 65 -5.12 14.98 1.09
N HIS A 66 -4.71 13.79 0.71
CA HIS A 66 -4.11 13.51 -0.59
C HIS A 66 -5.11 12.77 -1.47
N LYS A 67 -5.26 13.24 -2.71
CA LYS A 67 -6.09 12.62 -3.74
C LYS A 67 -5.14 12.03 -4.77
N LEU A 68 -5.10 10.71 -4.82
CA LEU A 68 -4.09 9.96 -5.57
C LEU A 68 -4.74 9.08 -6.62
N LYS A 69 -4.06 8.91 -7.76
CA LYS A 69 -4.46 7.94 -8.78
C LYS A 69 -3.29 7.03 -9.06
N PHE A 70 -3.56 5.75 -9.07
CA PHE A 70 -2.54 4.73 -9.33
C PHE A 70 -2.97 3.79 -10.43
N ARG A 71 -2.01 3.36 -11.25
CA ARG A 71 -2.22 2.30 -12.23
C ARG A 71 -1.64 1.01 -11.69
N ILE A 72 -2.39 -0.08 -11.82
CA ILE A 72 -1.89 -1.41 -11.50
C ILE A 72 -0.96 -1.83 -12.64
N ILE A 73 0.30 -2.06 -12.33
CA ILE A 73 1.33 -2.40 -13.32
C ILE A 73 1.47 -3.90 -13.47
N LYS A 74 1.48 -4.61 -12.35
CA LYS A 74 1.75 -6.04 -12.35
C LYS A 74 1.10 -6.71 -11.14
N ILE A 75 0.50 -7.87 -11.38
CA ILE A 75 -0.02 -8.72 -10.32
C ILE A 75 0.55 -10.12 -10.51
N VAL A 76 1.25 -10.61 -9.49
CA VAL A 76 1.71 -11.98 -9.43
C VAL A 76 0.88 -12.64 -8.32
N ARG A 77 0.12 -13.67 -8.70
CA ARG A 77 -0.81 -14.35 -7.78
C ARG A 77 -0.11 -14.79 -6.49
N ASN A 78 -0.70 -14.41 -5.35
CA ASN A 78 -0.21 -14.72 -4.01
C ASN A 78 1.21 -14.23 -3.71
N ARG A 79 1.69 -13.21 -4.45
CA ARG A 79 3.08 -12.76 -4.34
C ARG A 79 3.28 -11.26 -4.38
N GLU A 80 2.65 -10.57 -5.33
CA GLU A 80 3.01 -9.18 -5.59
C GLU A 80 1.89 -8.39 -6.24
N ILE A 81 1.74 -7.14 -5.79
CA ILE A 81 0.97 -6.11 -6.47
C ILE A 81 1.91 -4.93 -6.67
N GLU A 82 2.26 -4.62 -7.92
CA GLU A 82 3.04 -3.44 -8.27
C GLU A 82 2.12 -2.38 -8.84
N TYR A 83 2.23 -1.16 -8.33
CA TYR A 83 1.40 -0.06 -8.78
C TYR A 83 2.20 1.23 -8.85
N ARG A 84 1.78 2.14 -9.72
CA ARG A 84 2.46 3.43 -9.92
C ARG A 84 1.47 4.58 -9.91
N ALA A 85 1.85 5.66 -9.27
CA ALA A 85 1.09 6.89 -9.33
C ALA A 85 1.06 7.43 -10.76
N LEU A 86 -0.04 8.08 -11.14
CA LEU A 86 -0.13 8.78 -12.41
C LEU A 86 0.58 10.13 -12.31
N PHE A 87 0.99 10.66 -13.48
CA PHE A 87 1.55 12.00 -13.57
C PHE A 87 0.56 13.04 -13.03
N PRO A 88 0.96 14.07 -12.30
CA PRO A 88 2.35 14.47 -12.00
C PRO A 88 2.96 13.83 -10.74
N PHE A 89 2.18 13.14 -9.91
CA PHE A 89 2.65 12.58 -8.66
C PHE A 89 3.73 11.52 -8.87
N SER A 90 3.70 10.84 -10.02
CA SER A 90 4.73 9.86 -10.40
C SER A 90 6.14 10.44 -10.50
N LEU A 91 6.26 11.77 -10.62
CA LEU A 91 7.57 12.42 -10.60
C LEU A 91 8.25 12.30 -9.24
N PHE A 92 7.46 12.17 -8.18
CA PHE A 92 7.96 12.07 -6.80
C PHE A 92 7.96 10.64 -6.29
N VAL A 93 6.95 9.85 -6.66
CA VAL A 93 6.79 8.48 -6.21
C VAL A 93 6.64 7.57 -7.45
N PRO A 94 7.80 7.19 -8.07
CA PRO A 94 7.75 6.47 -9.35
C PRO A 94 7.36 5.00 -9.26
N GLY A 95 7.34 4.39 -8.08
CA GLY A 95 6.98 2.99 -7.96
C GLY A 95 6.59 2.58 -6.56
N ASN A 96 5.65 1.64 -6.47
CA ASN A 96 5.17 1.08 -5.22
C ASN A 96 4.88 -0.40 -5.41
N ALA A 97 5.04 -1.19 -4.36
CA ALA A 97 4.68 -2.60 -4.41
C ALA A 97 4.29 -3.12 -3.03
N PHE A 98 3.36 -4.08 -3.04
CA PHE A 98 3.13 -4.98 -1.92
C PHE A 98 3.66 -6.35 -2.32
N ILE A 99 4.52 -6.92 -1.50
CA ILE A 99 5.18 -8.20 -1.77
C ILE A 99 4.86 -9.16 -0.63
N ILE A 100 4.47 -10.38 -0.98
CA ILE A 100 4.14 -11.41 0.00
C ILE A 100 5.03 -12.61 -0.28
N GLU A 101 5.82 -13.01 0.71
CA GLU A 101 6.70 -14.16 0.60
C GLU A 101 6.26 -15.24 1.59
N SER A 102 6.20 -16.49 1.11
CA SER A 102 5.91 -17.62 1.99
C SER A 102 7.08 -17.84 2.95
N LYS A 103 6.76 -18.09 4.22
CA LYS A 103 7.74 -18.46 5.25
C LYS A 103 7.34 -19.76 5.93
N GLY A 104 6.82 -20.70 5.15
CA GLY A 104 6.29 -21.96 5.64
C GLY A 104 4.82 -22.11 5.28
N ALA A 105 4.18 -23.18 5.76
CA ALA A 105 2.80 -23.50 5.38
C ALA A 105 1.78 -22.46 5.82
N ASP A 106 1.98 -21.86 7.00
CA ASP A 106 1.01 -20.96 7.62
C ASP A 106 1.57 -19.59 8.00
N SER A 107 2.66 -19.19 7.37
CA SER A 107 3.31 -17.91 7.66
C SER A 107 3.79 -17.22 6.40
N SER A 108 3.77 -15.90 6.43
CA SER A 108 4.19 -15.06 5.32
C SER A 108 4.97 -13.86 5.85
N VAL A 109 5.78 -13.27 4.97
CA VAL A 109 6.37 -11.95 5.19
C VAL A 109 5.70 -10.99 4.22
N PHE A 110 5.04 -9.99 4.77
CA PHE A 110 4.43 -8.90 3.99
C PHE A 110 5.39 -7.72 3.95
N THR A 111 5.70 -7.26 2.74
CA THR A 111 6.59 -6.13 2.54
C THR A 111 5.90 -5.06 1.69
N ALA A 112 5.86 -3.84 2.21
CA ALA A 112 5.41 -2.68 1.45
C ALA A 112 6.62 -1.85 1.06
N THR A 113 6.73 -1.48 -0.21
CA THR A 113 7.80 -0.64 -0.71
C THR A 113 7.26 0.57 -1.45
N SER A 114 7.96 1.70 -1.29
CA SER A 114 7.68 2.92 -2.02
C SER A 114 8.99 3.55 -2.43
N LEU A 115 9.14 3.84 -3.72
CA LEU A 115 10.31 4.54 -4.23
C LEU A 115 10.01 6.03 -4.27
N LEU A 116 10.94 6.84 -3.76
CA LEU A 116 10.80 8.28 -3.76
C LEU A 116 12.01 8.92 -4.41
N ARG A 117 11.76 9.90 -5.29
CA ARG A 117 12.84 10.69 -5.87
C ARG A 117 13.31 11.71 -4.85
N ALA A 118 14.54 11.52 -4.39
CA ALA A 118 15.18 12.49 -3.52
C ALA A 118 15.71 13.64 -4.38
N GLY A 119 15.14 14.82 -4.20
CA GLY A 119 15.59 16.05 -4.83
C GLY A 119 15.61 17.19 -3.82
N PRO A 120 15.98 18.41 -4.23
CA PRO A 120 15.97 19.57 -3.32
C PRO A 120 14.61 19.79 -2.64
N LEU A 121 13.53 19.48 -3.35
CA LEU A 121 12.16 19.54 -2.81
C LEU A 121 11.98 18.57 -1.65
N PHE A 122 12.63 17.41 -1.69
CA PHE A 122 12.51 16.39 -0.66
C PHE A 122 13.15 16.84 0.66
N LYS A 123 14.24 17.57 0.57
CA LYS A 123 14.88 18.16 1.76
C LYS A 123 14.00 19.25 2.37
N MET A 124 13.16 19.90 1.54
CA MET A 124 12.21 20.92 1.99
C MET A 124 10.96 20.32 2.65
N LEU A 125 10.60 19.08 2.31
CA LEU A 125 9.43 18.40 2.90
C LEU A 125 9.67 18.00 4.35
N GLY A 126 10.94 17.99 4.78
CA GLY A 126 11.33 17.81 6.16
C GLY A 126 11.29 16.36 6.63
N LYS A 127 12.10 16.12 7.64
CA LYS A 127 12.26 14.83 8.30
C LYS A 127 10.94 14.29 8.84
N LYS A 128 10.08 15.17 9.35
CA LYS A 128 8.79 14.80 9.94
C LYS A 128 7.85 14.15 8.94
N ARG A 129 7.78 14.67 7.71
CA ARG A 129 6.91 14.08 6.67
C ARG A 129 7.37 12.69 6.25
N MET A 130 8.69 12.49 6.20
CA MET A 130 9.27 11.18 5.91
C MET A 130 8.95 10.18 7.02
N GLU A 131 9.06 10.60 8.26
CA GLU A 131 8.73 9.76 9.42
C GLU A 131 7.25 9.40 9.44
N ASP A 132 6.36 10.35 9.13
CA ASP A 132 4.93 10.10 9.05
C ASP A 132 4.59 9.09 7.95
N THR A 133 5.26 9.18 6.80
CA THR A 133 5.06 8.22 5.70
C THR A 133 5.53 6.82 6.10
N LYS A 134 6.68 6.72 6.75
CA LYS A 134 7.19 5.44 7.27
C LYS A 134 6.24 4.84 8.30
N ARG A 135 5.71 5.67 9.20
CA ARG A 135 4.74 5.26 10.21
C ARG A 135 3.47 4.71 9.55
N HIS A 136 2.93 5.41 8.56
CA HIS A 136 1.73 4.98 7.84
C HIS A 136 1.92 3.61 7.19
N ILE A 137 3.03 3.42 6.47
CA ILE A 137 3.36 2.15 5.82
C ILE A 137 3.51 1.04 6.84
N LYS A 138 4.18 1.30 7.95
CA LYS A 138 4.35 0.32 9.03
C LYS A 138 3.01 -0.07 9.64
N GLU A 139 2.15 0.91 9.90
CA GLU A 139 0.83 0.66 10.49
C GLU A 139 -0.07 -0.15 9.55
N GLU A 140 0.02 0.07 8.25
CA GLU A 140 -0.72 -0.75 7.28
C GLU A 140 -0.37 -2.23 7.44
N GLY A 141 0.91 -2.56 7.54
CA GLY A 141 1.37 -3.93 7.77
C GLY A 141 0.93 -4.49 9.12
N GLU A 142 1.07 -3.69 10.18
CA GLU A 142 0.65 -4.09 11.53
C GLU A 142 -0.86 -4.36 11.59
N ASN A 143 -1.66 -3.58 10.87
CA ASN A 143 -3.11 -3.75 10.85
C ASN A 143 -3.53 -5.01 10.10
N ILE A 144 -2.82 -5.38 9.02
CA ILE A 144 -3.03 -6.66 8.33
C ILE A 144 -2.74 -7.81 9.30
N LYS A 145 -1.61 -7.75 9.97
CA LYS A 145 -1.20 -8.76 10.96
C LYS A 145 -2.26 -8.92 12.05
N ARG A 146 -2.70 -7.81 12.62
CA ARG A 146 -3.71 -7.83 13.67
C ARG A 146 -5.01 -8.44 13.20
N ALA A 147 -5.46 -8.08 12.00
CA ALA A 147 -6.70 -8.58 11.45
C ALA A 147 -6.66 -10.10 11.19
N LEU A 148 -5.55 -10.60 10.68
CA LEU A 148 -5.40 -12.02 10.32
C LEU A 148 -5.03 -12.92 11.49
N GLU A 149 -4.39 -12.38 12.53
CA GLU A 149 -3.97 -13.15 13.70
C GLU A 149 -4.92 -13.06 14.89
N SER A 150 -5.89 -12.15 14.83
CA SER A 150 -6.86 -12.03 15.92
C SER A 150 -7.76 -13.26 16.00
N PRO A 151 -8.00 -13.80 17.20
CA PRO A 151 -8.97 -14.88 17.36
C PRO A 151 -10.37 -14.37 16.98
N LYS A 152 -11.09 -15.20 16.23
CA LYS A 152 -12.48 -14.92 15.88
C LYS A 152 -13.39 -15.25 17.06
#